data_f4622c5e999e7824e3b6f172c1854435
#
_entry.id   f4622c5e999e7824e3b6f172c1854435
#
_cell.length_a   1.000
_cell.length_b   1.000
_cell.length_c   1.000
_cell.angle_alpha   90.00
_cell.angle_beta   90.00
_cell.angle_gamma   90.00
#
_symmetry.space_group_name_H-M   'P 1'
#
loop_
_entity.id
_entity.type
_entity.pdbx_description
1 polymer ?
#
loop_
_entity_poly.entity_id
_entity_poly.type
_entity_poly.pdbx_seq_one_letter_code
_entity_poly.pdbx_strand_id
1 'polypeptide(L)'
;MTETRPSEVRPSDPSLVLDFAGEIFQVEPGETFIIGRQGQLALDDNPYLHRRFIVLSFRDGLWWVANTGTRLPVIVSDSHGLMRSVLAPGASLPIVFPEVLVTFTAGPTAYEIQIECAVDGFFTPAHRVDDIAGDTTVGPNRFTPSQRLLMLALAEPVLRRAGTGASEIPASADAARRLGWNLTRFNRKLDNVCDKLTTAGVKGLRGDSEDQATNRRAALVEYAVSTLLVRIDDLPLLDAERAANRRNVTASAPTGTVRVPSGRLT
;
A
#
# COMPACT_ATOMS: atom_id res chain seq x y z
N MET A 1 3.74 35.19 -23.97
CA MET A 1 4.84 34.21 -23.95
C MET A 1 5.74 34.62 -22.80
N THR A 2 5.55 33.95 -21.64
CA THR A 2 6.35 34.22 -20.43
C THR A 2 7.50 33.23 -20.46
N GLU A 3 8.69 33.68 -20.76
CA GLU A 3 9.91 32.90 -20.67
C GLU A 3 10.14 32.50 -19.20
N THR A 4 9.98 31.23 -18.91
CA THR A 4 10.38 30.68 -17.61
C THR A 4 11.91 30.67 -17.57
N ARG A 5 12.50 31.56 -16.81
CA ARG A 5 13.94 31.52 -16.52
C ARG A 5 14.29 30.17 -15.91
N PRO A 6 15.32 29.47 -16.40
CA PRO A 6 15.80 28.27 -15.73
C PRO A 6 16.29 28.67 -14.33
N SER A 7 15.81 27.97 -13.31
CA SER A 7 16.27 28.15 -11.93
C SER A 7 17.75 27.87 -11.87
N GLU A 8 18.53 28.81 -11.35
CA GLU A 8 19.97 28.64 -11.13
C GLU A 8 20.20 27.53 -10.11
N VAL A 9 20.86 26.45 -10.52
CA VAL A 9 21.27 25.34 -9.65
C VAL A 9 22.30 25.85 -8.66
N ARG A 10 22.09 25.65 -7.36
CA ARG A 10 23.00 26.05 -6.30
C ARG A 10 23.91 24.88 -5.90
N PRO A 11 25.16 25.14 -5.48
CA PRO A 11 26.07 24.07 -5.03
C PRO A 11 25.55 23.25 -3.80
N SER A 12 24.53 23.76 -3.10
CA SER A 12 23.90 23.12 -1.94
C SER A 12 22.63 22.36 -2.29
N ASP A 13 22.21 22.37 -3.56
CA ASP A 13 21.01 21.63 -3.97
C ASP A 13 21.25 20.12 -3.85
N PRO A 14 20.30 19.35 -3.31
CA PRO A 14 20.52 17.95 -3.02
C PRO A 14 20.56 17.09 -4.28
N SER A 15 21.54 16.20 -4.38
CA SER A 15 21.52 15.11 -5.36
C SER A 15 20.41 14.12 -5.06
N LEU A 16 20.03 13.35 -6.07
CA LEU A 16 19.03 12.30 -5.98
C LEU A 16 19.70 10.95 -6.23
N VAL A 17 19.37 9.97 -5.41
CA VAL A 17 19.87 8.59 -5.55
C VAL A 17 18.70 7.67 -5.93
N LEU A 18 18.89 6.87 -6.99
CA LEU A 18 17.94 5.83 -7.38
C LEU A 18 18.55 4.45 -7.14
N ASP A 19 17.73 3.54 -6.63
CA ASP A 19 18.03 2.11 -6.62
C ASP A 19 16.99 1.36 -7.46
N PHE A 20 17.48 0.63 -8.44
CA PHE A 20 16.68 -0.30 -9.22
C PHE A 20 17.34 -1.67 -9.22
N ALA A 21 16.75 -2.62 -8.51
CA ALA A 21 17.23 -4.00 -8.40
C ALA A 21 18.71 -4.13 -8.00
N GLY A 22 19.23 -3.18 -7.20
CA GLY A 22 20.61 -3.11 -6.75
C GLY A 22 21.54 -2.31 -7.68
N GLU A 23 21.04 -1.77 -8.81
CA GLU A 23 21.75 -0.77 -9.60
C GLU A 23 21.49 0.63 -9.02
N ILE A 24 22.56 1.30 -8.63
CA ILE A 24 22.48 2.62 -7.99
C ILE A 24 22.91 3.70 -8.97
N PHE A 25 22.08 4.72 -9.11
CA PHE A 25 22.33 5.91 -9.93
C PHE A 25 22.31 7.15 -9.04
N GLN A 26 23.29 8.00 -9.19
CA GLN A 26 23.31 9.33 -8.58
C GLN A 26 23.02 10.36 -9.67
N VAL A 27 22.11 11.27 -9.41
CA VAL A 27 21.68 12.32 -10.33
C VAL A 27 21.90 13.68 -9.67
N GLU A 28 22.64 14.53 -10.36
CA GLU A 28 22.95 15.88 -9.85
C GLU A 28 21.90 16.91 -10.29
N PRO A 29 21.65 17.96 -9.46
CA PRO A 29 20.82 19.07 -9.85
C PRO A 29 21.31 19.69 -11.16
N GLY A 30 20.38 19.92 -12.11
CA GLY A 30 20.69 20.38 -13.47
C GLY A 30 20.73 19.28 -14.50
N GLU A 31 20.78 18.03 -14.09
CA GLU A 31 20.64 16.88 -14.98
C GLU A 31 19.17 16.48 -15.13
N THR A 32 18.87 15.88 -16.28
CA THR A 32 17.57 15.22 -16.51
C THR A 32 17.80 13.74 -16.62
N PHE A 33 17.18 12.96 -15.74
CA PHE A 33 17.30 11.52 -15.71
C PHE A 33 16.05 10.83 -16.28
N ILE A 34 16.25 9.97 -17.27
CA ILE A 34 15.18 9.34 -18.03
C ILE A 34 15.16 7.85 -17.71
N ILE A 35 13.99 7.34 -17.37
CA ILE A 35 13.70 5.94 -17.08
C ILE A 35 12.69 5.42 -18.11
N GLY A 36 12.95 4.25 -18.69
CA GLY A 36 12.05 3.64 -19.65
C GLY A 36 12.73 2.53 -20.44
N ARG A 37 12.26 2.24 -21.66
CA ARG A 37 12.99 1.32 -22.55
C ARG A 37 14.30 1.91 -23.05
N GLN A 38 14.40 3.24 -23.08
CA GLN A 38 15.57 4.00 -23.49
C GLN A 38 15.75 5.16 -22.50
N GLY A 39 16.98 5.38 -22.07
CA GLY A 39 17.30 6.42 -21.10
C GLY A 39 18.54 6.02 -20.31
N GLN A 40 18.85 6.79 -19.28
CA GLN A 40 19.95 6.48 -18.36
C GLN A 40 19.67 5.20 -17.59
N LEU A 41 18.41 4.99 -17.17
CA LEU A 41 17.95 3.70 -16.66
C LEU A 41 17.07 3.04 -17.73
N ALA A 42 17.67 2.10 -18.47
CA ALA A 42 16.98 1.23 -19.41
C ALA A 42 16.47 0.00 -18.66
N LEU A 43 15.16 -0.09 -18.43
CA LEU A 43 14.57 -1.14 -17.60
C LEU A 43 14.63 -2.51 -18.28
N ASP A 44 13.98 -2.66 -19.44
CA ASP A 44 14.02 -3.85 -20.31
C ASP A 44 13.37 -3.55 -21.68
N ASP A 45 13.33 -4.55 -22.58
CA ASP A 45 12.71 -4.46 -23.91
C ASP A 45 11.19 -4.70 -23.87
N ASN A 46 10.53 -4.43 -22.76
CA ASN A 46 9.09 -4.62 -22.60
C ASN A 46 8.30 -3.73 -23.60
N PRO A 47 7.56 -4.32 -24.56
CA PRO A 47 6.84 -3.56 -25.59
C PRO A 47 5.72 -2.68 -25.02
N TYR A 48 5.23 -2.97 -23.82
CA TYR A 48 4.22 -2.16 -23.13
C TYR A 48 4.80 -0.91 -22.48
N LEU A 49 6.13 -0.85 -22.30
CA LEU A 49 6.80 0.27 -21.67
C LEU A 49 7.15 1.37 -22.68
N HIS A 50 6.88 2.61 -22.35
CA HIS A 50 7.26 3.75 -23.16
C HIS A 50 8.79 3.92 -23.19
N ARG A 51 9.33 4.41 -24.31
CA ARG A 51 10.80 4.61 -24.45
C ARG A 51 11.36 5.54 -23.40
N ARG A 52 10.65 6.64 -23.14
CA ARG A 52 10.96 7.64 -22.11
C ARG A 52 9.73 7.72 -21.23
N PHE A 53 9.68 6.90 -20.18
CA PHE A 53 8.45 6.73 -19.42
C PHE A 53 8.37 7.65 -18.21
N ILE A 54 9.44 7.73 -17.44
CA ILE A 54 9.55 8.60 -16.29
C ILE A 54 10.73 9.53 -16.49
N VAL A 55 10.56 10.79 -16.13
CA VAL A 55 11.62 11.81 -16.18
C VAL A 55 11.75 12.42 -14.79
N LEU A 56 12.99 12.40 -14.29
CA LEU A 56 13.38 13.10 -13.08
C LEU A 56 14.12 14.36 -13.46
N SER A 57 13.78 15.48 -12.84
CA SER A 57 14.40 16.77 -13.09
C SER A 57 14.36 17.64 -11.85
N PHE A 58 15.41 18.44 -11.63
CA PHE A 58 15.48 19.43 -10.58
C PHE A 58 15.00 20.78 -11.10
N ARG A 59 14.00 21.38 -10.44
CA ARG A 59 13.49 22.71 -10.78
C ARG A 59 12.84 23.36 -9.55
N ASP A 60 12.95 24.66 -9.45
CA ASP A 60 12.36 25.45 -8.37
C ASP A 60 12.77 24.96 -6.96
N GLY A 61 14.02 24.46 -6.84
CA GLY A 61 14.55 23.95 -5.57
C GLY A 61 14.07 22.57 -5.17
N LEU A 62 13.37 21.84 -6.04
CA LEU A 62 12.83 20.51 -5.77
C LEU A 62 13.11 19.54 -6.91
N TRP A 63 13.25 18.28 -6.56
CA TRP A 63 13.18 17.20 -7.54
C TRP A 63 11.74 16.91 -7.94
N TRP A 64 11.55 16.62 -9.21
CA TRP A 64 10.24 16.29 -9.77
C TRP A 64 10.28 14.94 -10.45
N VAL A 65 9.26 14.15 -10.25
CA VAL A 65 8.96 12.95 -11.02
C VAL A 65 7.82 13.25 -12.00
N ALA A 66 8.07 13.03 -13.28
CA ALA A 66 7.08 13.25 -14.35
C ALA A 66 6.81 11.93 -15.09
N ASN A 67 5.55 11.60 -15.26
CA ASN A 67 5.10 10.52 -16.13
C ASN A 67 4.98 11.05 -17.56
N THR A 68 5.95 10.78 -18.40
CA THR A 68 5.96 11.18 -19.83
C THR A 68 5.42 10.09 -20.75
N GLY A 69 4.90 9.00 -20.19
CA GLY A 69 4.20 7.96 -20.93
C GLY A 69 2.85 8.43 -21.46
N THR A 70 2.18 7.57 -22.22
CA THR A 70 0.90 7.90 -22.87
C THR A 70 -0.27 7.03 -22.40
N ARG A 71 -0.02 5.95 -21.66
CA ARG A 71 -1.06 4.97 -21.32
C ARG A 71 -1.00 4.48 -19.88
N LEU A 72 0.19 4.31 -19.32
CA LEU A 72 0.37 3.68 -18.01
C LEU A 72 0.43 4.74 -16.91
N PRO A 73 -0.29 4.56 -15.81
CA PRO A 73 -0.11 5.37 -14.62
C PRO A 73 1.17 4.98 -13.88
N VAL A 74 1.71 5.90 -13.13
CA VAL A 74 2.82 5.68 -12.20
C VAL A 74 2.31 5.96 -10.78
N ILE A 75 2.63 5.11 -9.84
CA ILE A 75 2.32 5.31 -8.43
C ILE A 75 3.58 5.78 -7.73
N VAL A 76 3.46 6.89 -7.00
CA VAL A 76 4.52 7.42 -6.15
C VAL A 76 4.03 7.37 -4.70
N SER A 77 4.77 6.70 -3.84
CA SER A 77 4.48 6.61 -2.41
C SER A 77 5.73 6.89 -1.59
N ASP A 78 5.56 7.43 -0.38
CA ASP A 78 6.64 7.48 0.58
C ASP A 78 6.83 6.12 1.28
N SER A 79 8.01 5.88 1.86
CA SER A 79 8.35 4.63 2.55
C SER A 79 7.52 4.38 3.82
N HIS A 80 6.93 5.43 4.40
CA HIS A 80 6.12 5.35 5.63
C HIS A 80 4.62 5.21 5.37
N GLY A 81 4.18 5.25 4.09
CA GLY A 81 2.77 5.15 3.71
C GLY A 81 1.93 6.39 4.04
N LEU A 82 2.56 7.55 4.26
CA LEU A 82 1.89 8.82 4.54
C LEU A 82 1.35 9.48 3.26
N MET A 83 1.99 9.19 2.12
CA MET A 83 1.60 9.71 0.82
C MET A 83 1.54 8.57 -0.19
N ARG A 84 0.49 8.57 -0.99
CA ARG A 84 0.37 7.74 -2.19
C ARG A 84 -0.36 8.53 -3.27
N SER A 85 0.32 8.76 -4.36
CA SER A 85 -0.21 9.50 -5.51
C SER A 85 -0.17 8.67 -6.77
N VAL A 86 -1.20 8.78 -7.59
CA VAL A 86 -1.24 8.17 -8.93
C VAL A 86 -0.95 9.26 -9.96
N LEU A 87 0.19 9.18 -10.62
CA LEU A 87 0.56 10.06 -11.72
C LEU A 87 -0.03 9.52 -13.03
N ALA A 88 -1.03 10.20 -13.53
CA ALA A 88 -1.54 9.95 -14.87
C ALA A 88 -0.48 10.31 -15.94
N PRO A 89 -0.61 9.79 -17.17
CA PRO A 89 0.18 10.27 -18.31
C PRO A 89 0.17 11.80 -18.45
N GLY A 90 1.35 12.39 -18.54
CA GLY A 90 1.55 13.84 -18.62
C GLY A 90 1.59 14.57 -17.27
N ALA A 91 1.29 13.89 -16.15
CA ALA A 91 1.35 14.50 -14.82
C ALA A 91 2.77 14.49 -14.24
N SER A 92 3.01 15.43 -13.32
CA SER A 92 4.25 15.50 -12.54
C SER A 92 3.97 15.81 -11.08
N LEU A 93 4.86 15.34 -10.18
CA LEU A 93 4.78 15.51 -8.74
C LEU A 93 6.15 15.91 -8.19
N PRO A 94 6.24 16.90 -7.28
CA PRO A 94 7.49 17.18 -6.57
C PRO A 94 7.80 16.10 -5.54
N ILE A 95 9.07 15.74 -5.40
CA ILE A 95 9.56 14.83 -4.36
C ILE A 95 9.81 15.67 -3.11
N VAL A 96 8.98 15.46 -2.09
CA VAL A 96 9.03 16.19 -0.82
C VAL A 96 9.32 15.29 0.38
N PHE A 97 9.47 14.01 0.16
CA PHE A 97 9.87 13.02 1.16
C PHE A 97 11.30 12.56 0.91
N PRO A 98 12.06 12.26 1.97
CA PRO A 98 13.44 11.81 1.84
C PRO A 98 13.57 10.51 1.04
N GLU A 99 12.56 9.67 1.12
CA GLU A 99 12.52 8.36 0.49
C GLU A 99 11.16 8.13 -0.14
N VAL A 100 11.13 7.90 -1.44
CA VAL A 100 9.91 7.60 -2.20
C VAL A 100 10.09 6.35 -3.05
N LEU A 101 9.01 5.61 -3.20
CA LEU A 101 8.92 4.43 -4.02
C LEU A 101 8.08 4.74 -5.25
N VAL A 102 8.64 4.53 -6.42
CA VAL A 102 7.98 4.69 -7.72
C VAL A 102 7.67 3.33 -8.28
N THR A 103 6.37 3.03 -8.45
CA THR A 103 5.92 1.72 -8.93
C THR A 103 4.96 1.86 -10.10
N PHE A 104 5.01 0.88 -11.00
CA PHE A 104 4.09 0.77 -12.14
C PHE A 104 4.08 -0.64 -12.70
N THR A 105 3.04 -0.95 -13.48
CA THR A 105 2.93 -2.24 -14.16
C THR A 105 2.85 -2.02 -15.67
N ALA A 106 3.68 -2.71 -16.43
CA ALA A 106 3.67 -2.70 -17.89
C ALA A 106 3.49 -4.13 -18.42
N GLY A 107 2.29 -4.44 -18.93
CA GLY A 107 1.92 -5.81 -19.28
C GLY A 107 1.95 -6.71 -18.04
N PRO A 108 2.63 -7.86 -18.08
CA PRO A 108 2.72 -8.78 -16.94
C PRO A 108 3.77 -8.38 -15.89
N THR A 109 4.60 -7.37 -16.17
CA THR A 109 5.78 -7.02 -15.34
C THR A 109 5.47 -5.81 -14.45
N ALA A 110 5.71 -5.98 -13.16
CA ALA A 110 5.70 -4.89 -12.19
C ALA A 110 7.13 -4.38 -11.96
N TYR A 111 7.27 -3.06 -11.91
CA TYR A 111 8.54 -2.36 -11.70
C TYR A 111 8.46 -1.56 -10.42
N GLU A 112 9.58 -1.52 -9.71
CA GLU A 112 9.75 -0.79 -8.46
C GLU A 112 11.10 -0.09 -8.47
N ILE A 113 11.12 1.20 -8.21
CA ILE A 113 12.32 2.04 -8.19
C ILE A 113 12.29 2.82 -6.89
N GLN A 114 13.29 2.65 -6.08
CA GLN A 114 13.49 3.44 -4.86
C GLN A 114 14.22 4.73 -5.21
N ILE A 115 13.78 5.83 -4.66
CA ILE A 115 14.39 7.15 -4.85
C ILE A 115 14.64 7.76 -3.48
N GLU A 116 15.87 8.16 -3.23
CA GLU A 116 16.29 8.86 -2.03
C GLU A 116 16.74 10.27 -2.39
N CYS A 117 16.31 11.25 -1.61
CA CYS A 117 16.68 12.64 -1.79
C CYS A 117 16.91 13.28 -0.41
N ALA A 118 18.02 13.99 -0.25
CA ALA A 118 18.26 14.80 0.94
C ALA A 118 17.34 16.03 0.91
N VAL A 119 16.10 15.86 1.37
CA VAL A 119 15.11 16.95 1.41
C VAL A 119 15.09 17.50 2.83
N ASP A 120 15.71 18.66 3.02
CA ASP A 120 15.68 19.35 4.30
C ASP A 120 14.33 20.05 4.50
N GLY A 121 13.64 19.70 5.58
CA GLY A 121 12.60 20.58 6.15
C GLY A 121 11.15 20.34 5.74
N PHE A 122 10.85 19.40 4.83
CA PHE A 122 9.46 19.09 4.46
C PHE A 122 8.85 17.92 5.23
N PHE A 123 9.67 17.12 5.89
CA PHE A 123 9.20 15.99 6.67
C PHE A 123 8.91 16.40 8.11
N THR A 124 7.66 16.63 8.42
CA THR A 124 7.17 16.64 9.80
C THR A 124 6.59 15.24 10.07
N PRO A 125 7.13 14.48 11.05
CA PRO A 125 6.53 13.22 11.43
C PRO A 125 5.04 13.45 11.71
N ALA A 126 4.18 12.70 11.05
CA ALA A 126 2.75 12.81 11.30
C ALA A 126 2.51 12.52 12.79
N HIS A 127 2.03 13.51 13.52
CA HIS A 127 1.53 13.30 14.87
C HIS A 127 0.48 12.19 14.81
N ARG A 128 0.63 11.18 15.65
CA ARG A 128 -0.41 10.16 15.78
C ARG A 128 -1.71 10.87 16.12
N VAL A 129 -2.71 10.66 15.28
CA VAL A 129 -4.06 11.22 15.43
C VAL A 129 -4.75 10.76 16.75
N ASP A 130 -4.09 9.90 17.52
CA ASP A 130 -4.60 9.38 18.78
C ASP A 130 -4.74 10.47 19.87
N ASP A 131 -4.09 11.64 19.72
CA ASP A 131 -4.10 12.73 20.70
C ASP A 131 -4.96 13.94 20.29
N ILE A 132 -5.60 13.93 19.13
CA ILE A 132 -6.48 15.02 18.74
C ILE A 132 -7.91 14.66 19.18
N ALA A 133 -8.26 15.08 20.39
CA ALA A 133 -9.65 15.26 20.82
C ALA A 133 -10.25 16.45 20.03
N GLY A 134 -10.38 16.31 18.72
CA GLY A 134 -11.11 17.22 17.87
C GLY A 134 -12.55 16.75 17.79
N ASP A 135 -13.47 17.68 18.00
CA ASP A 135 -14.90 17.50 17.77
C ASP A 135 -15.14 17.25 16.27
N THR A 136 -14.99 15.99 15.85
CA THR A 136 -15.33 15.61 14.49
C THR A 136 -16.84 15.48 14.40
N THR A 137 -17.45 16.23 13.50
CA THR A 137 -18.88 16.24 13.18
C THR A 137 -19.44 14.86 12.78
N VAL A 138 -18.55 13.90 12.51
CA VAL A 138 -18.86 12.48 12.34
C VAL A 138 -18.08 11.75 13.44
N GLY A 139 -18.78 11.16 14.40
CA GLY A 139 -18.17 10.44 15.52
C GLY A 139 -17.13 9.43 15.03
N PRO A 140 -15.99 9.26 15.73
CA PRO A 140 -14.93 8.36 15.28
C PRO A 140 -15.51 6.96 15.13
N ASN A 141 -15.46 6.42 13.92
CA ASN A 141 -15.77 5.02 13.65
C ASN A 141 -14.75 4.16 14.42
N ARG A 142 -15.06 3.86 15.68
CA ARG A 142 -14.19 3.00 16.49
C ARG A 142 -14.30 1.57 15.98
N PHE A 143 -13.26 1.14 15.32
CA PHE A 143 -13.13 -0.27 14.91
C PHE A 143 -12.54 -1.09 16.06
N THR A 144 -13.13 -2.25 16.30
CA THR A 144 -12.55 -3.20 17.26
C THR A 144 -11.22 -3.76 16.73
N PRO A 145 -10.33 -4.26 17.60
CA PRO A 145 -9.09 -4.90 17.14
C PRO A 145 -9.31 -5.97 16.09
N SER A 146 -10.35 -6.78 16.22
CA SER A 146 -10.69 -7.80 15.23
C SER A 146 -11.21 -7.23 13.90
N GLN A 147 -11.85 -6.07 13.89
CA GLN A 147 -12.25 -5.39 12.66
C GLN A 147 -11.02 -4.78 11.95
N ARG A 148 -10.07 -4.22 12.71
CA ARG A 148 -8.78 -3.77 12.15
C ARG A 148 -7.98 -4.92 11.56
N LEU A 149 -7.89 -6.08 12.24
CA LEU A 149 -7.23 -7.27 11.74
C LEU A 149 -7.84 -7.79 10.43
N LEU A 150 -9.17 -7.72 10.29
CA LEU A 150 -9.85 -8.08 9.04
C LEU A 150 -9.44 -7.16 7.90
N MET A 151 -9.47 -5.83 8.11
CA MET A 151 -9.06 -4.85 7.11
C MET A 151 -7.58 -5.02 6.75
N LEU A 152 -6.73 -5.25 7.75
CA LEU A 152 -5.30 -5.51 7.57
C LEU A 152 -5.03 -6.77 6.73
N ALA A 153 -5.78 -7.86 6.96
CA ALA A 153 -5.63 -9.10 6.20
C ALA A 153 -6.05 -8.94 4.72
N LEU A 154 -7.04 -8.10 4.43
CA LEU A 154 -7.41 -7.76 3.06
C LEU A 154 -6.40 -6.81 2.41
N ALA A 155 -5.81 -5.89 3.18
CA ALA A 155 -4.87 -4.90 2.70
C ALA A 155 -3.42 -5.42 2.61
N GLU A 156 -3.11 -6.61 3.17
CA GLU A 156 -1.73 -7.13 3.24
C GLU A 156 -0.99 -7.07 1.89
N PRO A 157 -1.54 -7.50 0.73
CA PRO A 157 -0.83 -7.40 -0.54
C PRO A 157 -0.52 -5.96 -0.95
N VAL A 158 -1.47 -5.04 -0.72
CA VAL A 158 -1.32 -3.61 -1.06
C VAL A 158 -0.30 -2.93 -0.16
N LEU A 159 -0.24 -3.30 1.13
CA LEU A 159 0.73 -2.78 2.09
C LEU A 159 2.15 -3.31 1.84
N ARG A 160 2.28 -4.57 1.38
CA ARG A 160 3.59 -5.18 1.10
C ARG A 160 4.19 -4.70 -0.21
N ARG A 161 3.38 -4.33 -1.19
CA ARG A 161 3.85 -3.95 -2.51
C ARG A 161 3.02 -2.78 -3.03
N ALA A 162 3.65 -1.61 -3.12
CA ALA A 162 3.05 -0.47 -3.78
C ALA A 162 2.78 -0.81 -5.27
N GLY A 163 1.64 -0.37 -5.81
CA GLY A 163 1.24 -0.71 -7.19
C GLY A 163 0.39 -1.97 -7.34
N THR A 164 0.14 -2.71 -6.27
CA THR A 164 -0.79 -3.82 -6.25
C THR A 164 -2.20 -3.37 -6.66
N GLY A 165 -2.73 -3.98 -7.69
CA GLY A 165 -4.08 -3.70 -8.20
C GLY A 165 -5.20 -4.34 -7.37
N ALA A 166 -6.45 -3.94 -7.62
CA ALA A 166 -7.62 -4.52 -6.96
C ALA A 166 -7.76 -6.04 -7.16
N SER A 167 -7.18 -6.58 -8.25
CA SER A 167 -7.17 -8.02 -8.56
C SER A 167 -6.34 -8.85 -7.58
N GLU A 168 -5.42 -8.24 -6.85
CA GLU A 168 -4.56 -8.94 -5.88
C GLU A 168 -5.13 -8.93 -4.46
N ILE A 169 -6.25 -8.24 -4.24
CA ILE A 169 -6.93 -8.26 -2.95
C ILE A 169 -7.49 -9.66 -2.71
N PRO A 170 -7.15 -10.31 -1.59
CA PRO A 170 -7.50 -11.70 -1.37
C PRO A 170 -9.02 -11.90 -1.28
N ALA A 171 -9.48 -13.07 -1.70
CA ALA A 171 -10.83 -13.50 -1.43
C ALA A 171 -11.08 -13.62 0.09
N SER A 172 -12.33 -13.46 0.53
CA SER A 172 -12.69 -13.54 1.96
C SER A 172 -12.22 -14.85 2.62
N ALA A 173 -12.21 -15.95 1.87
CA ALA A 173 -11.72 -17.25 2.36
C ALA A 173 -10.22 -17.26 2.64
N ASP A 174 -9.44 -16.61 1.78
CA ASP A 174 -7.98 -16.52 1.92
C ASP A 174 -7.57 -15.58 3.06
N ALA A 175 -8.24 -14.43 3.16
CA ALA A 175 -8.05 -13.50 4.27
C ALA A 175 -8.46 -14.11 5.63
N ALA A 176 -9.56 -14.87 5.66
CA ALA A 176 -9.97 -15.62 6.85
C ALA A 176 -8.92 -16.67 7.24
N ARG A 177 -8.39 -17.42 6.28
CA ARG A 177 -7.32 -18.41 6.48
C ARG A 177 -6.03 -17.76 6.96
N ARG A 178 -5.70 -16.57 6.46
CA ARG A 178 -4.55 -15.79 6.90
C ARG A 178 -4.61 -15.47 8.40
N LEU A 179 -5.82 -15.18 8.93
CA LEU A 179 -6.07 -14.89 10.34
C LEU A 179 -6.29 -16.15 11.20
N GLY A 180 -6.46 -17.34 10.59
CA GLY A 180 -6.89 -18.54 11.29
C GLY A 180 -8.36 -18.47 11.75
N TRP A 181 -9.21 -17.71 11.03
CA TRP A 181 -10.64 -17.59 11.29
C TRP A 181 -11.44 -18.49 10.35
N ASN A 182 -12.65 -18.91 10.79
CA ASN A 182 -13.61 -19.49 9.87
C ASN A 182 -14.26 -18.41 9.00
N LEU A 183 -14.70 -18.79 7.81
CA LEU A 183 -15.26 -17.87 6.81
C LEU A 183 -16.52 -17.15 7.31
N THR A 184 -17.37 -17.82 8.08
CA THR A 184 -18.60 -17.24 8.64
C THR A 184 -18.29 -16.08 9.59
N ARG A 185 -17.30 -16.25 10.49
CA ARG A 185 -16.83 -15.19 11.39
C ARG A 185 -16.28 -14.02 10.60
N PHE A 186 -15.50 -14.31 9.56
CA PHE A 186 -14.89 -13.29 8.71
C PHE A 186 -15.96 -12.45 8.01
N ASN A 187 -16.90 -13.10 7.31
CA ASN A 187 -17.94 -12.42 6.55
C ASN A 187 -18.85 -11.56 7.45
N ARG A 188 -19.28 -12.07 8.61
CA ARG A 188 -20.08 -11.27 9.57
C ARG A 188 -19.37 -10.00 10.01
N LYS A 189 -18.05 -10.08 10.22
CA LYS A 189 -17.25 -8.90 10.59
C LYS A 189 -17.06 -7.96 9.41
N LEU A 190 -16.87 -8.48 8.21
CA LEU A 190 -16.78 -7.70 6.97
C LEU A 190 -18.08 -6.92 6.74
N ASP A 191 -19.23 -7.57 6.87
CA ASP A 191 -20.54 -6.93 6.74
C ASP A 191 -20.69 -5.79 7.75
N ASN A 192 -20.36 -6.04 9.01
CA ASN A 192 -20.45 -5.02 10.07
C ASN A 192 -19.51 -3.82 9.82
N VAL A 193 -18.30 -4.06 9.33
CA VAL A 193 -17.35 -2.99 8.95
C VAL A 193 -17.91 -2.16 7.80
N CYS A 194 -18.40 -2.83 6.76
CA CYS A 194 -18.98 -2.15 5.60
C CYS A 194 -20.23 -1.35 5.95
N ASP A 195 -21.09 -1.87 6.84
CA ASP A 195 -22.28 -1.14 7.30
C ASP A 195 -21.89 0.11 8.09
N LYS A 196 -20.92 0.01 9.00
CA LYS A 196 -20.41 1.17 9.76
C LYS A 196 -19.87 2.25 8.82
N LEU A 197 -19.06 1.87 7.84
CA LEU A 197 -18.46 2.80 6.90
C LEU A 197 -19.50 3.40 5.94
N THR A 198 -20.50 2.62 5.52
CA THR A 198 -21.60 3.13 4.71
C THR A 198 -22.43 4.17 5.50
N THR A 199 -22.68 3.91 6.77
CA THR A 199 -23.35 4.87 7.66
C THR A 199 -22.53 6.15 7.82
N ALA A 200 -21.21 6.04 7.77
CA ALA A 200 -20.28 7.18 7.76
C ALA A 200 -20.14 7.86 6.39
N GLY A 201 -20.89 7.43 5.37
CA GLY A 201 -20.89 8.06 4.04
C GLY A 201 -19.87 7.49 3.05
N VAL A 202 -19.14 6.43 3.37
CA VAL A 202 -18.21 5.79 2.44
C VAL A 202 -18.98 5.02 1.38
N LYS A 203 -18.70 5.33 0.10
CA LYS A 203 -19.39 4.74 -1.06
C LYS A 203 -18.72 3.43 -1.51
N GLY A 204 -19.46 2.59 -2.28
CA GLY A 204 -18.90 1.38 -2.90
C GLY A 204 -18.83 0.16 -1.99
N LEU A 205 -19.38 0.23 -0.78
CA LEU A 205 -19.33 -0.85 0.22
C LEU A 205 -20.60 -1.72 0.28
N ARG A 206 -21.62 -1.43 -0.52
CA ARG A 206 -22.88 -2.22 -0.62
C ARG A 206 -22.95 -2.94 -1.94
N GLY A 207 -23.42 -4.18 -1.95
CA GLY A 207 -23.72 -4.98 -3.13
C GLY A 207 -23.62 -6.48 -2.88
N ASP A 208 -24.51 -7.25 -3.51
CA ASP A 208 -24.74 -8.68 -3.24
C ASP A 208 -24.27 -9.62 -4.38
N SER A 209 -23.78 -9.11 -5.51
CA SER A 209 -23.25 -9.93 -6.60
C SER A 209 -21.75 -10.22 -6.43
N GLU A 210 -21.24 -11.27 -7.07
CA GLU A 210 -19.83 -11.72 -6.92
C GLU A 210 -18.82 -10.67 -7.43
N ASP A 211 -19.14 -9.98 -8.51
CA ASP A 211 -18.36 -8.84 -9.01
C ASP A 211 -18.40 -7.65 -8.02
N GLN A 212 -19.54 -7.45 -7.38
CA GLN A 212 -19.73 -6.42 -6.36
C GLN A 212 -18.97 -6.77 -5.06
N ALA A 213 -18.84 -8.08 -4.72
CA ALA A 213 -18.06 -8.50 -3.56
C ALA A 213 -16.56 -8.17 -3.71
N THR A 214 -16.03 -8.27 -4.92
CA THR A 214 -14.65 -7.89 -5.24
C THR A 214 -14.49 -6.37 -5.16
N ASN A 215 -15.40 -5.61 -5.76
CA ASN A 215 -15.42 -4.16 -5.72
C ASN A 215 -15.58 -3.63 -4.28
N ARG A 216 -16.42 -4.28 -3.48
CA ARG A 216 -16.63 -3.96 -2.06
C ARG A 216 -15.35 -4.13 -1.24
N ARG A 217 -14.61 -5.24 -1.44
CA ARG A 217 -13.32 -5.45 -0.77
C ARG A 217 -12.28 -4.43 -1.22
N ALA A 218 -12.25 -4.11 -2.51
CA ALA A 218 -11.35 -3.10 -3.05
C ALA A 218 -11.61 -1.72 -2.44
N ALA A 219 -12.87 -1.28 -2.41
CA ALA A 219 -13.24 -0.01 -1.79
C ALA A 219 -12.91 0.03 -0.29
N LEU A 220 -13.09 -1.09 0.43
CA LEU A 220 -12.71 -1.20 1.83
C LEU A 220 -11.20 -1.08 2.05
N VAL A 221 -10.41 -1.76 1.24
CA VAL A 221 -8.93 -1.72 1.31
C VAL A 221 -8.43 -0.32 0.97
N GLU A 222 -8.94 0.28 -0.10
CA GLU A 222 -8.60 1.65 -0.49
C GLU A 222 -8.89 2.63 0.64
N TYR A 223 -10.07 2.55 1.25
CA TYR A 223 -10.42 3.38 2.39
C TYR A 223 -9.49 3.14 3.59
N ALA A 224 -9.26 1.88 3.96
CA ALA A 224 -8.46 1.55 5.14
C ALA A 224 -6.99 1.99 5.02
N VAL A 225 -6.42 1.89 3.81
CA VAL A 225 -5.04 2.32 3.53
C VAL A 225 -4.95 3.85 3.43
N SER A 226 -5.86 4.49 2.68
CA SER A 226 -5.83 5.95 2.48
C SER A 226 -6.11 6.74 3.76
N THR A 227 -6.88 6.18 4.69
CA THR A 227 -7.16 6.79 6.00
C THR A 227 -6.21 6.33 7.11
N LEU A 228 -5.17 5.56 6.75
CA LEU A 228 -4.18 5.02 7.68
C LEU A 228 -4.78 4.20 8.84
N LEU A 229 -5.98 3.62 8.65
CA LEU A 229 -6.58 2.68 9.60
C LEU A 229 -5.76 1.41 9.75
N VAL A 230 -5.03 1.03 8.70
CA VAL A 230 -4.06 -0.06 8.67
C VAL A 230 -2.78 0.42 7.99
N ARG A 231 -1.63 -0.01 8.51
CA ARG A 231 -0.30 0.39 8.05
C ARG A 231 0.59 -0.83 7.84
N ILE A 232 1.70 -0.64 7.15
CA ILE A 232 2.70 -1.70 6.96
C ILE A 232 3.25 -2.22 8.30
N ASP A 233 3.43 -1.34 9.27
CA ASP A 233 3.90 -1.66 10.62
C ASP A 233 2.94 -2.55 11.41
N ASP A 234 1.67 -2.62 11.00
CA ASP A 234 0.65 -3.46 11.63
C ASP A 234 0.73 -4.93 11.15
N LEU A 235 1.44 -5.23 10.06
CA LEU A 235 1.48 -6.58 9.48
C LEU A 235 1.86 -7.70 10.46
N PRO A 236 2.78 -7.51 11.43
CA PRO A 236 3.09 -8.53 12.43
C PRO A 236 1.88 -8.98 13.26
N LEU A 237 0.84 -8.14 13.39
CA LEU A 237 -0.39 -8.48 14.12
C LEU A 237 -1.14 -9.65 13.47
N LEU A 238 -1.03 -9.83 12.14
CA LEU A 238 -1.64 -10.96 11.44
C LEU A 238 -1.05 -12.30 11.88
N ASP A 239 0.27 -12.35 12.07
CA ASP A 239 0.96 -13.57 12.50
C ASP A 239 0.68 -13.86 13.97
N ALA A 240 0.62 -12.83 14.80
CA ALA A 240 0.24 -12.94 16.20
C ALA A 240 -1.18 -13.50 16.36
N GLU A 241 -2.16 -12.99 15.62
CA GLU A 241 -3.55 -13.48 15.63
C GLU A 241 -3.65 -14.92 15.17
N ARG A 242 -2.95 -15.27 14.07
CA ARG A 242 -2.93 -16.65 13.56
C ARG A 242 -2.34 -17.61 14.57
N ALA A 243 -1.25 -17.22 15.25
CA ALA A 243 -0.63 -18.04 16.30
C ALA A 243 -1.54 -18.22 17.50
N ALA A 244 -2.26 -17.18 17.91
CA ALA A 244 -3.24 -17.26 19.01
C ALA A 244 -4.39 -18.20 18.67
N ASN A 245 -4.95 -18.12 17.47
CA ASN A 245 -6.05 -18.99 17.04
C ASN A 245 -5.63 -20.46 16.90
N ARG A 246 -4.39 -20.75 16.47
CA ARG A 246 -3.86 -22.13 16.44
C ARG A 246 -3.78 -22.74 17.83
N ARG A 247 -3.31 -21.98 18.82
CA ARG A 247 -3.21 -22.43 20.22
C ARG A 247 -4.58 -22.77 20.80
N ASN A 248 -5.60 -21.95 20.50
CA ASN A 248 -6.97 -22.18 20.97
C ASN A 248 -7.59 -23.44 20.37
N VAL A 249 -7.30 -23.79 19.11
CA VAL A 249 -7.77 -25.01 18.47
C VAL A 249 -7.12 -26.25 19.10
N THR A 250 -5.82 -26.20 19.41
CA THR A 250 -5.11 -27.33 20.07
C THR A 250 -5.58 -27.53 21.51
N ALA A 251 -5.89 -26.46 22.23
CA ALA A 251 -6.40 -26.53 23.61
C ALA A 251 -7.86 -27.05 23.70
N SER A 252 -8.63 -26.95 22.61
CA SER A 252 -10.03 -27.39 22.55
C SER A 252 -10.20 -28.84 22.04
N ALA A 253 -9.13 -29.56 21.70
CA ALA A 253 -9.19 -30.93 21.31
C ALA A 253 -9.48 -31.81 22.56
N PRO A 254 -10.56 -32.58 22.61
CA PRO A 254 -10.88 -33.43 23.78
C PRO A 254 -9.77 -34.46 23.96
N THR A 255 -9.18 -34.48 25.15
CA THR A 255 -8.26 -35.52 25.58
C THR A 255 -9.05 -36.84 25.58
N GLY A 256 -8.83 -37.67 24.54
CA GLY A 256 -9.50 -38.97 24.42
C GLY A 256 -9.13 -39.83 25.60
N THR A 257 -10.10 -40.06 26.47
CA THR A 257 -10.01 -41.04 27.55
C THR A 257 -9.90 -42.42 26.91
N VAL A 258 -8.73 -43.02 26.92
CA VAL A 258 -8.50 -44.40 26.56
C VAL A 258 -9.20 -45.26 27.65
N ARG A 259 -10.35 -45.82 27.32
CA ARG A 259 -11.06 -46.76 28.14
C ARG A 259 -10.34 -48.11 28.00
N VAL A 260 -9.55 -48.47 29.03
CA VAL A 260 -8.97 -49.80 29.14
C VAL A 260 -10.08 -50.81 29.37
N PRO A 261 -10.25 -51.87 28.56
CA PRO A 261 -11.25 -52.91 28.83
C PRO A 261 -10.77 -53.77 29.99
N SER A 262 -11.56 -53.82 31.06
CA SER A 262 -11.36 -54.73 32.16
C SER A 262 -11.67 -56.16 31.69
N GLY A 263 -10.63 -56.97 31.48
CA GLY A 263 -10.76 -58.41 31.28
C GLY A 263 -11.24 -59.10 32.55
N ARG A 264 -12.37 -59.75 32.49
CA ARG A 264 -12.78 -60.72 33.52
C ARG A 264 -12.02 -62.02 33.27
N LEU A 265 -11.30 -62.45 34.29
CA LEU A 265 -10.85 -63.83 34.43
C LEU A 265 -11.98 -64.63 35.11
N THR A 266 -12.40 -65.71 34.49
CA THR A 266 -12.97 -66.93 35.10
C THR A 266 -12.27 -68.12 34.49
#